data_561a44ffa1be786c166b35d2936e3967
#
_entry.id   561a44ffa1be786c166b35d2936e3967
#
_cell.length_a   1.000
_cell.length_b   1.000
_cell.length_c   1.000
_cell.angle_alpha   90.00
_cell.angle_beta   90.00
_cell.angle_gamma   90.00
#
_symmetry.space_group_name_H-M   'P 1'
#
loop_
_entity.id
_entity.type
_entity.pdbx_description
1 polymer ?
#
loop_
_entity_poly.entity_id
_entity_poly.type
_entity_poly.pdbx_seq_one_letter_code
_entity_poly.pdbx_strand_id
1 'polypeptide(L)'
;MKFNAKITEIRQNSGICFIKFNSDFGEFAMLGLEIPNGISNNKEAILNFKSSDVIISREKLQNCSLTNEIKAEISDIRKDEILACIRLKIKNFIFESIISANSANRLKLAIGDEIFAYIKATSLFIESIK
;
A
#
# COMPACT_ATOMS: atom_id res chain seq x y z
N MET A 1 -3.26 -6.31 -6.64
CA MET A 1 -3.20 -6.54 -5.20
C MET A 1 -4.35 -5.81 -4.54
N LYS A 2 -5.46 -6.51 -4.56
CA LYS A 2 -6.75 -5.93 -4.17
C LYS A 2 -7.07 -6.25 -2.72
N PHE A 3 -7.68 -5.29 -2.04
CA PHE A 3 -8.18 -5.52 -0.70
C PHE A 3 -9.42 -4.67 -0.45
N ASN A 4 -10.26 -5.13 0.46
CA ASN A 4 -11.49 -4.43 0.82
C ASN A 4 -11.23 -3.38 1.89
N ALA A 5 -11.90 -2.24 1.76
CA ALA A 5 -11.84 -1.20 2.76
C ALA A 5 -13.15 -0.42 2.78
N LYS A 6 -13.45 0.16 3.93
CA LYS A 6 -14.65 0.96 4.12
C LYS A 6 -14.27 2.43 4.10
N ILE A 7 -15.01 3.24 3.33
CA ILE A 7 -14.79 4.67 3.26
C ILE A 7 -15.24 5.31 4.58
N THR A 8 -14.34 6.06 5.22
CA THR A 8 -14.61 6.72 6.48
C THR A 8 -14.67 8.24 6.39
N GLU A 9 -14.02 8.83 5.39
CA GLU A 9 -14.01 10.28 5.21
C GLU A 9 -13.79 10.62 3.74
N ILE A 10 -14.51 11.60 3.25
CA ILE A 10 -14.36 12.11 1.88
C ILE A 10 -14.20 13.61 1.95
N ARG A 11 -13.14 14.14 1.36
CA ARG A 11 -12.93 15.57 1.21
C ARG A 11 -12.66 15.90 -0.25
N GLN A 12 -13.21 17.02 -0.69
CA GLN A 12 -13.02 17.50 -2.06
C GLN A 12 -12.69 18.98 -2.07
N ASN A 13 -11.79 19.35 -2.95
CA ASN A 13 -11.50 20.76 -3.19
C ASN A 13 -10.92 20.92 -4.59
N SER A 14 -11.59 21.70 -5.43
CA SER A 14 -11.10 22.07 -6.78
C SER A 14 -10.73 20.85 -7.64
N GLY A 15 -11.56 19.81 -7.62
CA GLY A 15 -11.35 18.62 -8.43
C GLY A 15 -10.38 17.60 -7.83
N ILE A 16 -9.82 17.90 -6.67
CA ILE A 16 -8.93 16.99 -5.96
C ILE A 16 -9.71 16.35 -4.81
N CYS A 17 -9.58 15.04 -4.64
CA CYS A 17 -10.22 14.35 -3.54
C CYS A 17 -9.19 13.70 -2.61
N PHE A 18 -9.53 13.70 -1.33
CA PHE A 18 -8.80 12.98 -0.28
C PHE A 18 -9.78 12.07 0.42
N ILE A 19 -9.54 10.77 0.38
CA ILE A 19 -10.47 9.78 0.90
C ILE A 19 -9.73 8.90 1.92
N LYS A 20 -10.33 8.74 3.09
CA LYS A 20 -9.81 7.83 4.11
C LYS A 20 -10.64 6.57 4.14
N PHE A 21 -9.95 5.48 4.43
CA PHE A 21 -10.53 4.14 4.48
C PHE A 21 -10.09 3.43 5.74
N ASN A 22 -10.90 2.45 6.15
CA ASN A 22 -10.54 1.51 7.20
C ASN A 22 -10.58 0.09 6.64
N SER A 23 -9.54 -0.68 6.91
CA SER A 23 -9.42 -2.07 6.46
C SER A 23 -9.08 -2.98 7.64
N ASP A 24 -9.03 -4.30 7.38
CA ASP A 24 -8.67 -5.28 8.40
C ASP A 24 -7.25 -5.10 8.94
N PHE A 25 -6.39 -4.43 8.20
CA PHE A 25 -4.99 -4.24 8.62
C PHE A 25 -4.61 -2.76 8.75
N GLY A 26 -5.59 -1.88 8.93
CA GLY A 26 -5.34 -0.50 9.30
C GLY A 26 -6.03 0.53 8.44
N GLU A 27 -5.70 1.77 8.70
CA GLU A 27 -6.25 2.91 7.98
C GLU A 27 -5.43 3.20 6.73
N PHE A 28 -6.12 3.64 5.67
CA PHE A 28 -5.49 4.04 4.42
C PHE A 28 -6.05 5.38 3.97
N ALA A 29 -5.26 6.10 3.20
CA ALA A 29 -5.67 7.37 2.60
C ALA A 29 -5.27 7.41 1.12
N MET A 30 -6.17 7.95 0.31
CA MET A 30 -5.97 8.13 -1.12
C MET A 30 -6.08 9.61 -1.46
N LEU A 31 -5.17 10.07 -2.30
CA LEU A 31 -5.20 11.42 -2.87
C LEU A 31 -5.33 11.27 -4.38
N GLY A 32 -6.41 11.78 -4.97
CA GLY A 32 -6.69 11.61 -6.38
C GLY A 32 -7.30 12.85 -7.03
N LEU A 33 -7.42 12.81 -8.35
CA LEU A 33 -7.90 13.95 -9.14
C LEU A 33 -9.39 13.87 -9.44
N GLU A 34 -10.00 12.70 -9.31
CA GLU A 34 -11.42 12.52 -9.61
C GLU A 34 -12.07 11.71 -8.51
N ILE A 35 -13.34 11.99 -8.25
CA ILE A 35 -14.11 11.18 -7.33
C ILE A 35 -14.87 10.15 -8.14
N PRO A 36 -14.68 8.85 -7.87
CA PRO A 36 -15.49 7.81 -8.50
C PRO A 36 -16.96 7.99 -8.17
N ASN A 37 -17.83 7.64 -9.11
CA ASN A 37 -19.26 7.65 -8.88
C ASN A 37 -19.63 6.62 -7.80
N GLY A 38 -20.64 6.96 -7.01
CA GLY A 38 -21.20 6.04 -6.04
C GLY A 38 -20.47 5.97 -4.71
N ILE A 39 -19.49 6.85 -4.46
CA ILE A 39 -18.82 6.88 -3.17
C ILE A 39 -19.64 7.65 -2.14
N SER A 40 -19.63 7.16 -0.92
CA SER A 40 -20.20 7.84 0.24
C SER A 40 -19.59 7.23 1.50
N ASN A 41 -19.72 7.91 2.63
CA ASN A 41 -19.25 7.38 3.90
C ASN A 41 -19.91 6.02 4.18
N ASN A 42 -19.14 5.12 4.76
CA ASN A 42 -19.54 3.75 5.10
C ASN A 42 -19.73 2.80 3.90
N LYS A 43 -19.53 3.27 2.68
CA LYS A 43 -19.49 2.39 1.50
C LYS A 43 -18.20 1.57 1.52
N GLU A 44 -18.33 0.34 1.06
CA GLU A 44 -17.16 -0.51 0.87
C GLU A 44 -16.59 -0.33 -0.53
N ALA A 45 -15.28 -0.37 -0.62
CA ALA A 45 -14.56 -0.24 -1.86
C ALA A 45 -13.51 -1.34 -1.97
N ILE A 46 -13.13 -1.65 -3.19
CA ILE A 46 -11.97 -2.49 -3.46
C ILE A 46 -10.84 -1.55 -3.85
N LEU A 47 -9.78 -1.58 -3.06
CA LEU A 47 -8.59 -0.76 -3.28
C LEU A 47 -7.49 -1.59 -3.94
N ASN A 48 -6.62 -0.92 -4.66
CA ASN A 48 -5.48 -1.56 -5.31
C ASN A 48 -4.30 -0.60 -5.37
N PHE A 49 -3.11 -1.18 -5.55
CA PHE A 49 -1.88 -0.44 -5.77
C PHE A 49 -0.92 -1.31 -6.58
N LYS A 50 0.07 -0.71 -7.18
CA LYS A 50 1.05 -1.44 -8.00
C LYS A 50 2.22 -1.91 -7.14
N SER A 51 2.76 -3.08 -7.44
CA SER A 51 3.94 -3.60 -6.75
C SER A 51 5.15 -2.68 -6.89
N SER A 52 5.25 -1.96 -8.00
CA SER A 52 6.34 -1.00 -8.21
C SER A 52 6.22 0.26 -7.36
N ASP A 53 5.07 0.48 -6.72
CA ASP A 53 4.84 1.63 -5.85
C ASP A 53 4.98 1.30 -4.35
N VAL A 54 5.36 0.08 -4.02
CA VAL A 54 5.52 -0.34 -2.63
C VAL A 54 6.95 -0.10 -2.18
N ILE A 55 7.11 0.67 -1.13
CA ILE A 55 8.41 1.01 -0.53
C ILE A 55 8.60 0.12 0.70
N ILE A 56 9.80 -0.43 0.88
CA ILE A 56 10.13 -1.25 2.03
C ILE A 56 11.10 -0.48 2.94
N SER A 57 10.81 -0.50 4.24
CA SER A 57 11.70 0.01 5.27
C SER A 57 11.81 -1.00 6.39
N ARG A 58 13.01 -1.19 6.92
CA ARG A 58 13.21 -2.03 8.10
C ARG A 58 12.67 -1.38 9.36
N GLU A 59 12.67 -0.06 9.38
CA GLU A 59 12.21 0.72 10.53
C GLU A 59 10.94 1.47 10.21
N LYS A 60 10.13 1.72 11.23
CA LYS A 60 8.95 2.56 11.08
C LYS A 60 9.39 3.97 10.71
N LEU A 61 8.89 4.46 9.57
CA LEU A 61 9.20 5.82 9.12
C LEU A 61 8.32 6.81 9.88
N GLN A 62 8.93 7.86 10.37
CA GLN A 62 8.19 8.92 11.06
C GLN A 62 8.38 10.22 10.29
N ASN A 63 8.89 11.13 10.39
CA ASN A 63 9.12 12.43 9.77
C ASN A 63 9.19 12.39 8.23
N CYS A 64 8.20 11.79 7.59
CA CYS A 64 8.11 11.74 6.13
C CYS A 64 6.65 11.86 5.68
N SER A 65 6.44 12.11 4.40
CA SER A 65 5.10 12.33 3.83
C SER A 65 4.38 11.03 3.43
N LEU A 66 5.00 9.87 3.62
CA LEU A 66 4.38 8.59 3.30
C LEU A 66 3.27 8.30 4.30
N THR A 67 2.11 7.90 3.81
CA THR A 67 0.90 7.76 4.61
C THR A 67 0.51 6.32 4.88
N ASN A 68 0.38 5.50 3.84
CA ASN A 68 -0.16 4.15 3.99
C ASN A 68 0.94 3.20 4.43
N GLU A 69 0.83 2.71 5.66
CA GLU A 69 1.81 1.83 6.26
C GLU A 69 1.22 0.45 6.50
N ILE A 70 1.94 -0.58 6.11
CA ILE A 70 1.58 -1.96 6.39
C ILE A 70 2.78 -2.66 7.01
N LYS A 71 2.64 -3.14 8.24
CA LYS A 71 3.65 -3.98 8.86
C LYS A 71 3.43 -5.41 8.38
N ALA A 72 4.39 -5.97 7.67
CA ALA A 72 4.23 -7.26 7.02
C ALA A 72 5.46 -8.13 7.17
N GLU A 73 5.26 -9.44 6.94
CA GLU A 73 6.33 -10.42 6.97
C GLU A 73 6.75 -10.77 5.55
N ILE A 74 8.04 -10.89 5.32
CA ILE A 74 8.56 -11.36 4.03
C ILE A 74 8.33 -12.87 3.94
N SER A 75 7.53 -13.29 2.96
CA SER A 75 7.19 -14.70 2.77
C SER A 75 7.99 -15.34 1.63
N ASP A 76 8.50 -14.54 0.69
CA ASP A 76 9.33 -15.05 -0.41
C ASP A 76 10.15 -13.92 -1.01
N ILE A 77 11.29 -14.26 -1.57
CA ILE A 77 12.16 -13.33 -2.28
C ILE A 77 12.61 -13.96 -3.58
N ARG A 78 12.30 -13.31 -4.70
CA ARG A 78 12.82 -13.71 -6.02
C ARG A 78 13.68 -12.59 -6.56
N LYS A 79 14.93 -12.90 -6.83
CA LYS A 79 15.93 -11.89 -7.14
C LYS A 79 16.85 -12.35 -8.25
N ASP A 80 17.11 -11.47 -9.20
CA ASP A 80 18.20 -11.64 -10.16
C ASP A 80 19.26 -10.55 -9.92
N GLU A 81 20.09 -10.26 -10.91
CA GLU A 81 21.17 -9.28 -10.74
C GLU A 81 20.67 -7.85 -10.58
N ILE A 82 19.50 -7.53 -11.12
CA ILE A 82 19.00 -6.16 -11.21
C ILE A 82 17.76 -5.94 -10.38
N LEU A 83 16.84 -6.90 -10.40
CA LEU A 83 15.50 -6.76 -9.84
C LEU A 83 15.28 -7.74 -8.69
N ALA A 84 14.53 -7.29 -7.69
CA ALA A 84 14.05 -8.15 -6.62
C ALA A 84 12.54 -7.99 -6.47
N CYS A 85 11.85 -9.11 -6.40
CA CYS A 85 10.43 -9.16 -6.09
C CYS A 85 10.27 -9.72 -4.68
N ILE A 86 9.79 -8.90 -3.78
CA ILE A 86 9.64 -9.25 -2.37
C ILE A 86 8.16 -9.54 -2.13
N ARG A 87 7.84 -10.77 -1.76
CA ARG A 87 6.47 -11.13 -1.40
C ARG A 87 6.24 -10.88 0.08
N LEU A 88 5.17 -10.14 0.38
CA LEU A 88 4.84 -9.70 1.72
C LEU A 88 3.48 -10.25 2.12
N LYS A 89 3.33 -10.54 3.41
CA LYS A 89 2.10 -11.09 3.95
C LYS A 89 1.71 -10.40 5.24
N ILE A 90 0.44 -10.01 5.33
CA ILE A 90 -0.19 -9.58 6.58
C ILE A 90 -1.56 -10.25 6.67
N LYS A 91 -1.81 -11.00 7.75
CA LYS A 91 -3.04 -11.80 7.88
C LYS A 91 -3.21 -12.69 6.64
N ASN A 92 -4.31 -12.59 5.93
CA ASN A 92 -4.57 -13.36 4.71
C ASN A 92 -4.25 -12.57 3.43
N PHE A 93 -3.73 -11.36 3.57
CA PHE A 93 -3.41 -10.51 2.42
C PHE A 93 -1.96 -10.69 2.00
N ILE A 94 -1.76 -11.01 0.72
CA ILE A 94 -0.44 -11.19 0.12
C ILE A 94 -0.27 -10.12 -0.95
N PHE A 95 0.85 -9.41 -0.90
CA PHE A 95 1.17 -8.40 -1.89
C PHE A 95 2.68 -8.43 -2.17
N GLU A 96 3.10 -7.67 -3.16
CA GLU A 96 4.50 -7.69 -3.59
C GLU A 96 5.08 -6.29 -3.68
N SER A 97 6.38 -6.21 -3.48
CA SER A 97 7.14 -4.99 -3.71
C SER A 97 8.25 -5.31 -4.70
N ILE A 98 8.32 -4.54 -5.78
CA ILE A 98 9.40 -4.65 -6.76
C ILE A 98 10.40 -3.55 -6.47
N ILE A 99 11.60 -3.95 -6.11
CA ILE A 99 12.70 -3.05 -5.79
C ILE A 99 13.95 -3.49 -6.54
N SER A 100 15.01 -2.70 -6.48
CA SER A 100 16.28 -3.13 -7.08
C SER A 100 16.89 -4.24 -6.25
N ALA A 101 17.61 -5.15 -6.91
CA ALA A 101 18.39 -6.17 -6.20
C ALA A 101 19.40 -5.51 -5.25
N ASN A 102 19.95 -4.37 -5.67
CA ASN A 102 20.89 -3.60 -4.86
C ASN A 102 20.25 -3.16 -3.53
N SER A 103 19.01 -2.67 -3.55
CA SER A 103 18.30 -2.29 -2.33
C SER A 103 18.01 -3.48 -1.45
N ALA A 104 17.56 -4.59 -2.02
CA ALA A 104 17.30 -5.81 -1.26
C ALA A 104 18.57 -6.30 -0.55
N ASN A 105 19.72 -6.24 -1.23
CA ASN A 105 21.01 -6.63 -0.66
C ASN A 105 21.46 -5.66 0.44
N ARG A 106 21.34 -4.35 0.18
CA ARG A 106 21.73 -3.33 1.16
C ARG A 106 20.91 -3.47 2.44
N LEU A 107 19.63 -3.74 2.33
CA LEU A 107 18.73 -3.91 3.45
C LEU A 107 18.85 -5.31 4.09
N LYS A 108 19.55 -6.22 3.45
CA LYS A 108 19.73 -7.61 3.93
C LYS A 108 18.38 -8.28 4.20
N LEU A 109 17.45 -8.12 3.27
CA LEU A 109 16.12 -8.71 3.42
C LEU A 109 16.19 -10.24 3.37
N ALA A 110 15.46 -10.89 4.26
CA ALA A 110 15.41 -12.33 4.33
C ALA A 110 13.98 -12.81 4.61
N ILE A 111 13.67 -14.02 4.15
CA ILE A 111 12.37 -14.65 4.41
C ILE A 111 12.17 -14.76 5.93
N GLY A 112 10.99 -14.37 6.40
CA GLY A 112 10.66 -14.35 7.83
C GLY A 112 10.86 -12.99 8.50
N ASP A 113 11.56 -12.06 7.83
CA ASP A 113 11.75 -10.71 8.39
C ASP A 113 10.43 -9.95 8.44
N GLU A 114 10.20 -9.22 9.53
CA GLU A 114 9.14 -8.23 9.60
C GLU A 114 9.68 -6.89 9.11
N ILE A 115 8.92 -6.25 8.23
CA ILE A 115 9.28 -4.94 7.67
C ILE A 115 8.05 -4.03 7.63
N PHE A 116 8.29 -2.79 7.30
CA PHE A 116 7.22 -1.82 7.05
C PHE A 116 7.16 -1.54 5.56
N ALA A 117 5.96 -1.70 4.99
CA ALA A 117 5.71 -1.37 3.60
C ALA A 117 4.90 -0.08 3.55
N TYR A 118 5.23 0.78 2.59
CA TYR A 118 4.58 2.08 2.43
C TYR A 118 4.10 2.27 1.01
N ILE A 119 2.90 2.82 0.87
CA ILE A 119 2.35 3.22 -0.41
C ILE A 119 1.92 4.69 -0.30
N LYS A 120 2.40 5.54 -1.21
CA LYS A 120 1.99 6.94 -1.22
C LYS A 120 0.48 7.05 -1.44
N ALA A 121 -0.13 8.06 -0.83
CA ALA A 121 -1.56 8.31 -1.02
C ALA A 121 -1.93 8.49 -2.50
N THR A 122 -1.03 9.03 -3.31
CA THR A 122 -1.23 9.22 -4.76
C THR A 122 -1.10 7.93 -5.56
N SER A 123 -0.59 6.87 -4.97
CA SER A 123 -0.41 5.57 -5.62
C SER A 123 -1.51 4.56 -5.28
N LEU A 124 -2.33 4.87 -4.29
CA LEU A 124 -3.48 4.04 -3.93
C LEU A 124 -4.67 4.45 -4.81
N PHE A 125 -5.42 3.49 -5.31
CA PHE A 125 -6.59 3.81 -6.13
C PHE A 125 -7.76 2.87 -5.85
N ILE A 126 -8.96 3.38 -6.13
CA ILE A 126 -10.20 2.61 -6.02
C ILE A 126 -10.40 1.84 -7.32
N GLU A 127 -10.46 0.53 -7.21
CA GLU A 127 -10.72 -0.32 -8.38
C GLU A 127 -12.21 -0.43 -8.64
N SER A 128 -13.01 -0.56 -7.58
CA SER A 128 -14.46 -0.61 -7.69
C SER A 128 -15.12 -0.25 -6.36
N ILE A 129 -16.37 0.16 -6.44
CA ILE A 129 -17.23 0.41 -5.29
C ILE A 129 -18.22 -0.74 -5.19
N LYS A 130 -18.37 -1.26 -4.00
CA LYS A 130 -19.33 -2.34 -3.73
C LYS A 130 -20.73 -1.82 -3.46
#